data_c6ecfe7fe647cf6b30bab1c6ce2ad45d
#
_entry.id   c6ecfe7fe647cf6b30bab1c6ce2ad45d
#
_cell.length_a   1.000
_cell.length_b   1.000
_cell.length_c   1.000
_cell.angle_alpha   90.00
_cell.angle_beta   90.00
_cell.angle_gamma   90.00
#
_symmetry.space_group_name_H-M   'P 1'
#
loop_
_entity.id
_entity.type
_entity.pdbx_description
1 polymer ?
#
loop_
_entity_poly.entity_id
_entity_poly.type
_entity_poly.pdbx_seq_one_letter_code
_entity_poly.pdbx_strand_id
1 'polypeptide(L)'
;MRRFNGYMHGIDIGGWLSQCDYSKEHLDNFITEEDIKRIKGWGCDHVRVPVDYNIFQDENGFIESGFDYVQKCIDWCGNNGINMILDLHKTMGFFFDKAQAESGFFDNAELQQKFYDLWEEFAKRFSKYSDRISFELLNEVTDPKFSAKWNAIVENAIKLIRRYSADINIIVGSYWNNSIDSMKDLDKPYDEHIVYTFHCYDPFLFTHQAAYWVDEMPRDFRIDYPGSTQKYRSEIKRLGLD
;
A
#
# COMPACT_ATOMS: atom_id res chain seq x y z
N MET A 1 -4.27 22.97 -6.31
CA MET A 1 -4.04 21.52 -6.10
C MET A 1 -2.87 21.12 -6.99
N ARG A 2 -1.83 20.56 -6.43
CA ARG A 2 -0.66 20.05 -7.17
C ARG A 2 -1.06 18.72 -7.86
N ARG A 3 -0.67 18.52 -9.12
CA ARG A 3 -0.87 17.22 -9.78
C ARG A 3 0.25 16.27 -9.35
N PHE A 4 -0.09 15.03 -9.07
CA PHE A 4 0.85 13.94 -8.83
C PHE A 4 1.25 13.33 -10.17
N ASN A 5 2.07 14.09 -10.93
CA ASN A 5 2.43 13.74 -12.31
C ASN A 5 3.23 12.44 -12.35
N GLY A 6 2.91 11.56 -13.31
CA GLY A 6 3.53 10.25 -13.45
C GLY A 6 2.92 9.18 -12.56
N TYR A 7 1.83 9.52 -11.85
CA TYR A 7 1.09 8.62 -10.95
C TYR A 7 -0.42 8.75 -11.16
N MET A 8 -0.84 8.83 -12.41
CA MET A 8 -2.26 9.05 -12.76
C MET A 8 -2.98 7.76 -13.15
N HIS A 9 -2.27 6.79 -13.72
CA HIS A 9 -2.83 5.54 -14.22
C HIS A 9 -1.89 4.38 -13.85
N GLY A 10 -2.16 3.68 -12.78
CA GLY A 10 -1.30 2.62 -12.27
C GLY A 10 -1.99 1.30 -12.05
N ILE A 11 -1.17 0.31 -11.76
CA ILE A 11 -1.61 -1.03 -11.35
C ILE A 11 -0.90 -1.40 -10.07
N ASP A 12 -1.66 -2.00 -9.14
CA ASP A 12 -1.12 -2.63 -7.95
C ASP A 12 -0.57 -4.03 -8.30
N ILE A 13 0.67 -4.30 -7.93
CA ILE A 13 1.33 -5.60 -8.12
C ILE A 13 1.18 -6.42 -6.85
N GLY A 14 -0.07 -6.77 -6.50
CA GLY A 14 -0.35 -7.58 -5.33
C GLY A 14 0.12 -9.03 -5.48
N GLY A 15 0.36 -9.69 -4.35
CA GLY A 15 0.73 -11.10 -4.30
C GLY A 15 2.17 -11.44 -4.67
N TRP A 16 3.05 -10.45 -4.88
CA TRP A 16 4.47 -10.67 -5.15
C TRP A 16 5.31 -10.61 -3.88
N LEU A 17 5.50 -9.42 -3.31
CA LEU A 17 6.31 -9.16 -2.11
C LEU A 17 5.44 -8.97 -0.86
N SER A 18 4.14 -9.14 -0.98
CA SER A 18 3.13 -9.07 0.07
C SER A 18 2.04 -10.12 -0.18
N GLN A 19 1.45 -10.63 0.90
CA GLN A 19 0.32 -11.56 0.86
C GLN A 19 0.59 -12.82 0.01
N CYS A 20 1.77 -13.39 0.13
CA CYS A 20 2.22 -14.59 -0.60
C CYS A 20 2.85 -15.61 0.35
N ASP A 21 3.39 -16.69 -0.19
CA ASP A 21 4.07 -17.73 0.59
C ASP A 21 5.54 -17.39 0.93
N TYR A 22 6.05 -16.29 0.37
CA TYR A 22 7.43 -15.78 0.49
C TYR A 22 8.51 -16.81 0.11
N SER A 23 8.16 -17.89 -0.61
CA SER A 23 9.16 -18.81 -1.10
C SER A 23 10.08 -18.11 -2.12
N LYS A 24 11.36 -18.51 -2.11
CA LYS A 24 12.32 -17.94 -3.07
C LYS A 24 11.88 -18.16 -4.52
N GLU A 25 11.27 -19.31 -4.82
CA GLU A 25 10.72 -19.61 -6.14
C GLU A 25 9.63 -18.61 -6.55
N HIS A 26 8.70 -18.31 -5.64
CA HIS A 26 7.65 -17.32 -5.87
C HIS A 26 8.24 -15.93 -6.07
N LEU A 27 9.06 -15.46 -5.11
CA LEU A 27 9.65 -14.12 -5.16
C LEU A 27 10.50 -13.89 -6.43
N ASP A 28 11.18 -14.92 -6.92
CA ASP A 28 12.03 -14.82 -8.11
C ASP A 28 11.24 -14.82 -9.42
N ASN A 29 10.03 -15.40 -9.48
CA ASN A 29 9.36 -15.71 -10.74
C ASN A 29 7.96 -15.11 -10.91
N PHE A 30 7.32 -14.63 -9.84
CA PHE A 30 5.93 -14.17 -9.90
C PHE A 30 5.77 -12.87 -10.69
N ILE A 31 6.70 -11.92 -10.54
CA ILE A 31 6.79 -10.70 -11.33
C ILE A 31 8.17 -10.62 -11.97
N THR A 32 8.20 -10.19 -13.23
CA THR A 32 9.40 -10.05 -14.04
C THR A 32 9.43 -8.71 -14.77
N GLU A 33 10.55 -8.34 -15.37
CA GLU A 33 10.66 -7.12 -16.18
C GLU A 33 9.69 -7.11 -17.37
N GLU A 34 9.36 -8.30 -17.94
CA GLU A 34 8.40 -8.40 -19.03
C GLU A 34 6.97 -8.04 -18.61
N ASP A 35 6.61 -8.28 -17.33
CA ASP A 35 5.32 -7.85 -16.78
C ASP A 35 5.27 -6.33 -16.63
N ILE A 36 6.34 -5.70 -16.16
CA ILE A 36 6.45 -4.23 -16.09
C ILE A 36 6.32 -3.62 -17.50
N LYS A 37 6.99 -4.19 -18.48
CA LYS A 37 6.91 -3.76 -19.89
C LYS A 37 5.48 -3.91 -20.45
N ARG A 38 4.80 -4.99 -20.11
CA ARG A 38 3.39 -5.23 -20.49
C ARG A 38 2.46 -4.20 -19.85
N ILE A 39 2.63 -3.91 -18.56
CA ILE A 39 1.89 -2.87 -17.83
C ILE A 39 2.10 -1.50 -18.49
N LYS A 40 3.34 -1.15 -18.85
CA LYS A 40 3.64 0.06 -19.61
C LYS A 40 2.91 0.08 -20.96
N GLY A 41 2.86 -1.06 -21.64
CA GLY A 41 2.14 -1.23 -22.92
C GLY A 41 0.62 -1.00 -22.81
N TRP A 42 0.03 -1.17 -21.64
CA TRP A 42 -1.38 -0.83 -21.35
C TRP A 42 -1.62 0.66 -21.12
N GLY A 43 -0.58 1.47 -21.14
CA GLY A 43 -0.66 2.92 -20.94
C GLY A 43 -0.55 3.36 -19.47
N CYS A 44 -0.16 2.44 -18.57
CA CYS A 44 0.11 2.80 -17.19
C CYS A 44 1.38 3.66 -17.07
N ASP A 45 1.35 4.59 -16.11
CA ASP A 45 2.47 5.47 -15.80
C ASP A 45 3.20 5.10 -14.51
N HIS A 46 2.60 4.22 -13.69
CA HIS A 46 3.23 3.68 -12.48
C HIS A 46 2.74 2.29 -12.11
N VAL A 47 3.49 1.64 -11.23
CA VAL A 47 3.09 0.45 -10.48
C VAL A 47 3.13 0.76 -8.98
N ARG A 48 2.16 0.24 -8.22
CA ARG A 48 2.22 0.17 -6.76
C ARG A 48 2.72 -1.22 -6.37
N VAL A 49 3.73 -1.27 -5.51
CA VAL A 49 4.39 -2.51 -5.11
C VAL A 49 4.21 -2.69 -3.61
N PRO A 50 3.21 -3.48 -3.19
CA PRO A 50 3.03 -3.86 -1.80
C PRO A 50 4.18 -4.75 -1.33
N VAL A 51 4.73 -4.43 -0.15
CA VAL A 51 5.79 -5.22 0.47
C VAL A 51 5.50 -5.46 1.95
N ASP A 52 5.81 -6.64 2.44
CA ASP A 52 5.66 -7.01 3.84
C ASP A 52 7.01 -6.97 4.56
N TYR A 53 7.01 -6.46 5.79
CA TYR A 53 8.24 -6.25 6.58
C TYR A 53 9.11 -7.51 6.71
N ASN A 54 8.50 -8.68 6.77
CA ASN A 54 9.17 -9.96 7.04
C ASN A 54 10.13 -10.42 5.95
N ILE A 55 10.11 -9.82 4.76
CA ILE A 55 11.13 -10.07 3.73
C ILE A 55 12.35 -9.15 3.85
N PHE A 56 12.28 -8.11 4.70
CA PHE A 56 13.33 -7.10 4.88
C PHE A 56 13.99 -7.14 6.26
N GLN A 57 13.26 -7.62 7.27
CA GLN A 57 13.75 -7.64 8.64
C GLN A 57 13.13 -8.78 9.45
N ASP A 58 13.92 -9.30 10.39
CA ASP A 58 13.50 -10.27 11.39
C ASP A 58 14.02 -9.86 12.78
N GLU A 59 14.06 -10.79 13.73
CA GLU A 59 14.60 -10.57 15.07
C GLU A 59 16.12 -10.34 15.08
N ASN A 60 16.85 -10.79 14.06
CA ASN A 60 18.30 -10.72 13.94
C ASN A 60 18.78 -9.46 13.19
N GLY A 61 17.88 -8.74 12.50
CA GLY A 61 18.19 -7.54 11.76
C GLY A 61 17.62 -7.49 10.34
N PHE A 62 18.34 -6.83 9.43
CA PHE A 62 17.90 -6.67 8.06
C PHE A 62 18.27 -7.88 7.16
N ILE A 63 17.37 -8.18 6.22
CA ILE A 63 17.48 -9.25 5.22
C ILE A 63 17.75 -8.60 3.86
N GLU A 64 19.00 -8.64 3.41
CA GLU A 64 19.45 -7.94 2.19
C GLU A 64 18.68 -8.34 0.93
N SER A 65 18.32 -9.63 0.79
CA SER A 65 17.60 -10.11 -0.39
C SER A 65 16.24 -9.43 -0.62
N GLY A 66 15.56 -8.96 0.43
CA GLY A 66 14.32 -8.20 0.30
C GLY A 66 14.54 -6.87 -0.43
N PHE A 67 15.60 -6.16 -0.04
CA PHE A 67 15.97 -4.89 -0.68
C PHE A 67 16.41 -5.09 -2.14
N ASP A 68 17.03 -6.24 -2.47
CA ASP A 68 17.40 -6.58 -3.84
C ASP A 68 16.18 -6.72 -4.77
N TYR A 69 15.04 -7.27 -4.28
CA TYR A 69 13.80 -7.34 -5.06
C TYR A 69 13.25 -5.94 -5.36
N VAL A 70 13.24 -5.06 -4.38
CA VAL A 70 12.83 -3.67 -4.58
C VAL A 70 13.75 -2.96 -5.58
N GLN A 71 15.08 -3.13 -5.46
CA GLN A 71 16.04 -2.54 -6.40
C GLN A 71 15.81 -3.06 -7.82
N LYS A 72 15.61 -4.36 -8.02
CA LYS A 72 15.26 -4.93 -9.33
C LYS A 72 14.01 -4.28 -9.93
N CYS A 73 12.95 -4.12 -9.12
CA CYS A 73 11.72 -3.48 -9.59
C CYS A 73 11.95 -2.01 -9.99
N ILE A 74 12.73 -1.25 -9.20
CA ILE A 74 13.12 0.13 -9.55
C ILE A 74 13.86 0.16 -10.89
N ASP A 75 14.79 -0.78 -11.12
CA ASP A 75 15.58 -0.86 -12.36
C ASP A 75 14.67 -1.21 -13.55
N TRP A 76 13.77 -2.20 -13.41
CA TRP A 76 12.78 -2.55 -14.44
C TRP A 76 11.85 -1.38 -14.76
N CYS A 77 11.36 -0.67 -13.74
CA CYS A 77 10.54 0.52 -13.94
C CYS A 77 11.32 1.62 -14.68
N GLY A 78 12.57 1.85 -14.29
CA GLY A 78 13.46 2.81 -14.95
C GLY A 78 13.70 2.48 -16.42
N ASN A 79 14.03 1.21 -16.74
CA ASN A 79 14.25 0.72 -18.11
C ASN A 79 13.01 0.91 -19.00
N ASN A 80 11.81 0.83 -18.42
CA ASN A 80 10.55 0.91 -19.16
C ASN A 80 9.85 2.27 -19.06
N GLY A 81 10.47 3.26 -18.41
CA GLY A 81 9.93 4.62 -18.28
C GLY A 81 8.58 4.66 -17.57
N ILE A 82 8.46 3.92 -16.44
CA ILE A 82 7.29 3.86 -15.56
C ILE A 82 7.73 4.17 -14.12
N ASN A 83 6.88 4.78 -13.33
CA ASN A 83 7.18 5.11 -11.94
C ASN A 83 6.79 3.96 -10.99
N MET A 84 7.22 4.07 -9.73
CA MET A 84 6.93 3.07 -8.70
C MET A 84 6.45 3.73 -7.42
N ILE A 85 5.45 3.16 -6.78
CA ILE A 85 5.08 3.41 -5.39
C ILE A 85 5.54 2.19 -4.58
N LEU A 86 6.41 2.40 -3.61
CA LEU A 86 6.78 1.39 -2.63
C LEU A 86 5.82 1.51 -1.45
N ASP A 87 4.94 0.54 -1.28
CA ASP A 87 3.94 0.48 -0.22
C ASP A 87 4.35 -0.53 0.85
N LEU A 88 4.57 -0.06 2.09
CA LEU A 88 4.69 -0.99 3.21
C LEU A 88 3.29 -1.51 3.57
N HIS A 89 2.99 -2.73 3.12
CA HIS A 89 1.66 -3.31 3.21
C HIS A 89 1.39 -3.95 4.58
N LYS A 90 2.45 -4.44 5.20
CA LYS A 90 2.45 -5.05 6.53
C LYS A 90 3.68 -4.57 7.31
N THR A 91 3.48 -4.17 8.57
CA THR A 91 4.56 -3.89 9.50
C THR A 91 4.50 -4.80 10.72
N MET A 92 5.63 -4.98 11.41
CA MET A 92 5.68 -5.80 12.62
C MET A 92 4.66 -5.29 13.66
N GLY A 93 3.77 -6.17 14.09
CA GLY A 93 2.70 -5.86 15.02
C GLY A 93 1.46 -5.17 14.41
N PHE A 94 1.36 -5.08 13.08
CA PHE A 94 0.13 -4.63 12.42
C PHE A 94 -0.01 -5.20 11.00
N PHE A 95 -1.17 -5.78 10.74
CA PHE A 95 -1.63 -6.13 9.42
C PHE A 95 -3.15 -5.88 9.33
N PHE A 96 -3.60 -5.37 8.20
CA PHE A 96 -5.01 -5.01 8.01
C PHE A 96 -5.93 -6.24 7.90
N ASP A 97 -5.42 -7.37 7.41
CA ASP A 97 -6.18 -8.62 7.28
C ASP A 97 -6.26 -9.34 8.64
N LYS A 98 -7.50 -9.52 9.12
CA LYS A 98 -7.78 -10.17 10.41
C LYS A 98 -7.37 -11.64 10.45
N ALA A 99 -7.29 -12.33 9.32
CA ALA A 99 -6.93 -13.73 9.26
C ALA A 99 -5.45 -13.99 9.60
N GLN A 100 -4.59 -12.97 9.43
CA GLN A 100 -3.16 -13.01 9.75
C GLN A 100 -2.78 -11.92 10.76
N ALA A 101 -3.71 -11.54 11.63
CA ALA A 101 -3.60 -10.39 12.50
C ALA A 101 -2.36 -10.44 13.39
N GLU A 102 -1.44 -9.51 13.16
CA GLU A 102 -0.46 -9.06 14.14
C GLU A 102 -1.03 -7.86 14.91
N SER A 103 -0.65 -7.69 16.16
CA SER A 103 -1.19 -6.61 16.99
C SER A 103 -0.13 -5.96 17.87
N GLY A 104 -0.42 -4.74 18.33
CA GLY A 104 0.41 -4.02 19.29
C GLY A 104 1.19 -2.83 18.70
N PHE A 105 1.33 -2.70 17.38
CA PHE A 105 2.13 -1.66 16.73
C PHE A 105 1.84 -0.24 17.24
N PHE A 106 0.56 0.13 17.35
CA PHE A 106 0.16 1.49 17.73
C PHE A 106 0.39 1.81 19.22
N ASP A 107 0.69 0.80 20.06
CA ASP A 107 0.86 0.93 21.51
C ASP A 107 2.24 0.47 22.01
N ASN A 108 3.11 0.01 21.11
CA ASN A 108 4.44 -0.52 21.46
C ASN A 108 5.54 0.26 20.75
N ALA A 109 6.34 0.99 21.54
CA ALA A 109 7.43 1.81 21.01
C ALA A 109 8.53 1.00 20.31
N GLU A 110 8.77 -0.26 20.72
CA GLU A 110 9.76 -1.13 20.07
C GLU A 110 9.32 -1.54 18.66
N LEU A 111 8.01 -1.85 18.49
CA LEU A 111 7.46 -2.15 17.17
C LEU A 111 7.46 -0.91 16.26
N GLN A 112 7.15 0.26 16.81
CA GLN A 112 7.27 1.52 16.08
C GLN A 112 8.72 1.82 15.68
N GLN A 113 9.68 1.50 16.56
CA GLN A 113 11.09 1.67 16.21
C GLN A 113 11.50 0.75 15.04
N LYS A 114 11.05 -0.52 15.02
CA LYS A 114 11.27 -1.44 13.89
C LYS A 114 10.70 -0.88 12.57
N PHE A 115 9.52 -0.26 12.63
CA PHE A 115 8.93 0.43 11.48
C PHE A 115 9.79 1.62 11.02
N TYR A 116 10.27 2.45 11.94
CA TYR A 116 11.16 3.58 11.61
C TYR A 116 12.51 3.10 11.06
N ASP A 117 13.09 2.06 11.63
CA ASP A 117 14.34 1.48 11.16
C ASP A 117 14.23 0.98 9.71
N LEU A 118 13.10 0.31 9.38
CA LEU A 118 12.83 -0.15 8.02
C LEU A 118 12.68 1.02 7.04
N TRP A 119 11.91 2.06 7.43
CA TRP A 119 11.76 3.26 6.60
C TRP A 119 13.08 4.03 6.44
N GLU A 120 13.94 4.02 7.46
CA GLU A 120 15.28 4.59 7.36
C GLU A 120 16.13 3.84 6.32
N GLU A 121 16.09 2.50 6.32
CA GLU A 121 16.79 1.69 5.32
C GLU A 121 16.22 1.89 3.91
N PHE A 122 14.91 1.97 3.73
CA PHE A 122 14.34 2.32 2.44
C PHE A 122 14.80 3.70 1.98
N ALA A 123 14.78 4.70 2.87
CA ALA A 123 15.23 6.04 2.55
C ALA A 123 16.71 6.09 2.18
N LYS A 124 17.60 5.46 2.93
CA LYS A 124 19.04 5.38 2.63
C LYS A 124 19.32 4.78 1.25
N ARG A 125 18.61 3.72 0.89
CA ARG A 125 18.87 2.94 -0.32
C ARG A 125 18.23 3.57 -1.55
N PHE A 126 16.99 4.07 -1.43
CA PHE A 126 16.13 4.34 -2.56
C PHE A 126 15.78 5.83 -2.76
N SER A 127 16.03 6.73 -1.81
CA SER A 127 15.74 8.16 -1.96
C SER A 127 16.45 8.83 -3.15
N LYS A 128 17.56 8.27 -3.59
CA LYS A 128 18.26 8.74 -4.81
C LYS A 128 17.45 8.62 -6.11
N TYR A 129 16.32 7.89 -6.06
CA TYR A 129 15.38 7.71 -7.17
C TYR A 129 14.10 8.55 -6.98
N SER A 130 14.13 9.65 -6.20
CA SER A 130 12.97 10.48 -5.89
C SER A 130 12.23 11.04 -7.11
N ASP A 131 12.90 11.06 -8.28
CA ASP A 131 12.33 11.43 -9.56
C ASP A 131 11.32 10.40 -10.13
N ARG A 132 11.34 9.15 -9.65
CA ARG A 132 10.53 8.04 -10.18
C ARG A 132 9.93 7.10 -9.14
N ILE A 133 10.29 7.25 -7.86
CA ILE A 133 9.74 6.45 -6.78
C ILE A 133 9.03 7.33 -5.75
N SER A 134 7.97 6.81 -5.18
CA SER A 134 7.26 7.40 -4.04
C SER A 134 7.12 6.36 -2.93
N PHE A 135 7.07 6.78 -1.67
CA PHE A 135 6.93 5.92 -0.51
C PHE A 135 5.51 6.02 0.06
N GLU A 136 4.84 4.90 0.23
CA GLU A 136 3.56 4.80 0.93
C GLU A 136 3.79 4.16 2.30
N LEU A 137 3.56 4.92 3.37
CA LEU A 137 4.06 4.60 4.70
C LEU A 137 3.48 3.33 5.29
N LEU A 138 2.18 3.11 5.14
CA LEU A 138 1.50 1.89 5.61
C LEU A 138 0.15 1.74 4.93
N ASN A 139 -0.14 0.52 4.46
CA ASN A 139 -1.45 0.18 3.94
C ASN A 139 -2.51 0.14 5.05
N GLU A 140 -3.68 0.68 4.78
CA GLU A 140 -4.98 0.45 5.42
C GLU A 140 -5.00 0.34 6.96
N VAL A 141 -4.72 1.42 7.67
CA VAL A 141 -5.03 1.48 9.11
C VAL A 141 -6.52 1.23 9.33
N THR A 142 -6.87 0.21 10.13
CA THR A 142 -8.26 -0.29 10.18
C THR A 142 -9.15 0.44 11.19
N ASP A 143 -8.67 0.74 12.39
CA ASP A 143 -9.49 1.18 13.52
C ASP A 143 -9.34 2.68 13.79
N PRO A 144 -10.45 3.45 13.85
CA PRO A 144 -10.44 4.89 14.13
C PRO A 144 -9.78 5.27 15.46
N LYS A 145 -9.73 4.36 16.45
CA LYS A 145 -9.02 4.61 17.71
C LYS A 145 -7.53 4.88 17.55
N PHE A 146 -6.96 4.48 16.42
CA PHE A 146 -5.54 4.70 16.12
C PHE A 146 -5.24 6.01 15.42
N SER A 147 -6.25 6.80 15.04
CA SER A 147 -6.09 8.03 14.25
C SER A 147 -5.01 8.98 14.81
N ALA A 148 -5.10 9.36 16.08
CA ALA A 148 -4.13 10.29 16.69
C ALA A 148 -2.73 9.67 16.80
N LYS A 149 -2.62 8.36 17.10
CA LYS A 149 -1.35 7.65 17.17
C LYS A 149 -0.71 7.54 15.79
N TRP A 150 -1.54 7.25 14.77
CA TRP A 150 -1.09 7.16 13.39
C TRP A 150 -0.52 8.50 12.90
N ASN A 151 -1.21 9.62 13.14
CA ASN A 151 -0.70 10.95 12.79
C ASN A 151 0.69 11.22 13.42
N ALA A 152 0.87 10.88 14.69
CA ALA A 152 2.17 11.03 15.35
C ALA A 152 3.27 10.13 14.76
N ILE A 153 2.92 8.88 14.41
CA ILE A 153 3.84 7.92 13.75
C ILE A 153 4.22 8.45 12.36
N VAL A 154 3.25 8.92 11.58
CA VAL A 154 3.45 9.51 10.26
C VAL A 154 4.40 10.70 10.33
N GLU A 155 4.18 11.64 11.25
CA GLU A 155 5.04 12.82 11.41
C GLU A 155 6.50 12.42 11.68
N ASN A 156 6.71 11.44 12.56
CA ASN A 156 8.05 10.94 12.89
C ASN A 156 8.71 10.24 11.70
N ALA A 157 7.97 9.41 10.96
CA ALA A 157 8.47 8.74 9.75
C ALA A 157 8.85 9.76 8.66
N ILE A 158 8.02 10.78 8.44
CA ILE A 158 8.33 11.85 7.49
C ILE A 158 9.61 12.58 7.89
N LYS A 159 9.74 13.02 9.14
CA LYS A 159 10.96 13.70 9.65
C LYS A 159 12.20 12.84 9.46
N LEU A 160 12.09 11.53 9.63
CA LEU A 160 13.17 10.59 9.43
C LEU A 160 13.55 10.50 7.95
N ILE A 161 12.59 10.27 7.05
CA ILE A 161 12.81 10.16 5.60
C ILE A 161 13.40 11.46 5.05
N ARG A 162 12.96 12.63 5.53
CA ARG A 162 13.45 13.95 5.11
C ARG A 162 14.92 14.20 5.41
N ARG A 163 15.55 13.39 6.27
CA ARG A 163 17.02 13.43 6.47
C ARG A 163 17.80 12.89 5.27
N TYR A 164 17.13 12.09 4.40
CA TYR A 164 17.72 11.43 3.24
C TYR A 164 17.25 12.01 1.90
N SER A 165 16.02 12.51 1.85
CA SER A 165 15.47 13.16 0.66
C SER A 165 14.49 14.26 1.04
N ALA A 166 14.74 15.46 0.54
CA ALA A 166 13.84 16.60 0.74
C ALA A 166 12.60 16.54 -0.17
N ASP A 167 12.67 15.81 -1.28
CA ASP A 167 11.73 15.89 -2.41
C ASP A 167 11.01 14.58 -2.76
N ILE A 168 11.37 13.45 -2.14
CA ILE A 168 10.64 12.21 -2.37
C ILE A 168 9.18 12.37 -1.92
N ASN A 169 8.24 11.95 -2.78
CA ASN A 169 6.83 11.99 -2.40
C ASN A 169 6.53 10.91 -1.37
N ILE A 170 5.85 11.29 -0.30
CA ILE A 170 5.39 10.38 0.75
C ILE A 170 3.87 10.33 0.72
N ILE A 171 3.33 9.13 0.56
CA ILE A 171 1.91 8.85 0.46
C ILE A 171 1.42 8.41 1.84
N VAL A 172 0.32 8.99 2.29
CA VAL A 172 -0.27 8.76 3.61
C VAL A 172 -1.76 8.50 3.45
N GLY A 173 -2.21 7.36 3.94
CA GLY A 173 -3.63 7.03 4.09
C GLY A 173 -4.10 7.24 5.53
N SER A 174 -5.42 7.26 5.72
CA SER A 174 -6.07 7.39 7.03
C SER A 174 -6.60 6.05 7.54
N TYR A 175 -7.40 6.04 8.59
CA TYR A 175 -8.04 4.82 9.12
C TYR A 175 -9.26 4.37 8.28
N TRP A 176 -10.00 3.34 8.77
CA TRP A 176 -11.05 2.66 8.03
C TRP A 176 -10.61 2.23 6.63
N ASN A 177 -9.47 1.54 6.59
CA ASN A 177 -8.92 1.02 5.35
C ASN A 177 -8.73 2.14 4.30
N ASN A 178 -8.12 3.24 4.73
CA ASN A 178 -7.93 4.44 3.91
C ASN A 178 -9.24 5.01 3.34
N SER A 179 -10.33 4.99 4.13
CA SER A 179 -11.61 5.57 3.72
C SER A 179 -11.49 7.06 3.41
N ILE A 180 -12.17 7.51 2.36
CA ILE A 180 -12.25 8.94 2.01
C ILE A 180 -12.86 9.78 3.15
N ASP A 181 -13.79 9.20 3.93
CA ASP A 181 -14.45 9.90 5.03
C ASP A 181 -13.51 10.17 6.22
N SER A 182 -12.46 9.38 6.37
CA SER A 182 -11.46 9.53 7.43
C SER A 182 -10.31 10.49 7.06
N MET A 183 -10.17 10.89 5.82
CA MET A 183 -9.09 11.80 5.38
C MET A 183 -9.08 13.14 6.09
N LYS A 184 -10.25 13.62 6.55
CA LYS A 184 -10.39 14.88 7.31
C LYS A 184 -9.66 14.86 8.65
N ASP A 185 -9.34 13.68 9.17
CA ASP A 185 -8.70 13.46 10.46
C ASP A 185 -7.18 13.26 10.34
N LEU A 186 -6.64 13.31 9.11
CA LEU A 186 -5.19 13.42 8.87
C LEU A 186 -4.73 14.84 9.23
N ASP A 187 -3.56 14.93 9.86
CA ASP A 187 -2.90 16.20 10.12
C ASP A 187 -2.59 16.93 8.82
N LYS A 188 -2.37 18.25 8.91
CA LYS A 188 -1.95 19.04 7.74
C LYS A 188 -0.66 18.48 7.17
N PRO A 189 -0.46 18.52 5.83
CA PRO A 189 0.76 18.05 5.20
C PRO A 189 1.99 18.70 5.83
N TYR A 190 2.98 17.89 6.17
CA TYR A 190 4.26 18.34 6.72
C TYR A 190 5.01 19.27 5.75
N ASP A 191 4.95 18.93 4.47
CA ASP A 191 5.54 19.71 3.38
C ASP A 191 4.75 19.48 2.06
N GLU A 192 5.23 20.07 0.97
CA GLU A 192 4.59 20.00 -0.33
C GLU A 192 4.74 18.65 -1.06
N HIS A 193 5.56 17.73 -0.56
CA HIS A 193 5.76 16.39 -1.11
C HIS A 193 4.98 15.30 -0.36
N ILE A 194 4.00 15.71 0.46
CA ILE A 194 3.04 14.77 1.06
C ILE A 194 1.84 14.63 0.13
N VAL A 195 1.44 13.38 -0.14
CA VAL A 195 0.29 12.99 -0.93
C VAL A 195 -0.67 12.22 -0.04
N TYR A 196 -1.92 12.64 0.06
CA TYR A 196 -2.94 11.85 0.74
C TYR A 196 -3.60 10.90 -0.23
N THR A 197 -3.77 9.65 0.21
CA THR A 197 -4.43 8.60 -0.55
C THR A 197 -5.70 8.12 0.13
N PHE A 198 -6.63 7.62 -0.66
CA PHE A 198 -7.78 6.87 -0.17
C PHE A 198 -8.04 5.67 -1.06
N HIS A 199 -8.64 4.63 -0.48
CA HIS A 199 -9.11 3.45 -1.21
C HIS A 199 -10.61 3.59 -1.47
N CYS A 200 -11.05 3.22 -2.66
CA CYS A 200 -12.45 3.26 -3.06
C CYS A 200 -12.85 1.95 -3.72
N TYR A 201 -13.69 1.20 -3.04
CA TYR A 201 -14.24 -0.06 -3.53
C TYR A 201 -15.73 0.06 -3.93
N ASP A 202 -16.25 1.28 -4.03
CA ASP A 202 -17.63 1.48 -4.47
C ASP A 202 -17.82 1.27 -5.99
N PRO A 203 -18.88 0.57 -6.40
CA PRO A 203 -19.88 -0.08 -5.55
C PRO A 203 -19.38 -1.43 -5.02
N PHE A 204 -19.46 -1.62 -3.70
CA PHE A 204 -18.95 -2.80 -2.99
C PHE A 204 -19.37 -4.14 -3.62
N LEU A 205 -20.63 -4.25 -4.02
CA LEU A 205 -21.17 -5.44 -4.67
C LEU A 205 -20.44 -5.84 -5.95
N PHE A 206 -19.92 -4.87 -6.70
CA PHE A 206 -19.16 -5.13 -7.91
C PHE A 206 -17.71 -5.53 -7.59
N THR A 207 -17.05 -4.78 -6.74
CA THR A 207 -15.64 -4.99 -6.41
C THR A 207 -15.40 -6.24 -5.57
N HIS A 208 -16.39 -6.62 -4.72
CA HIS A 208 -16.30 -7.79 -3.85
C HIS A 208 -17.23 -8.94 -4.28
N GLN A 209 -17.74 -8.92 -5.51
CA GLN A 209 -18.55 -10.03 -5.99
C GLN A 209 -17.78 -11.35 -5.93
N ALA A 210 -18.41 -12.39 -5.36
CA ALA A 210 -17.82 -13.71 -5.12
C ALA A 210 -16.56 -13.72 -4.22
N ALA A 211 -16.26 -12.64 -3.52
CA ALA A 211 -15.12 -12.55 -2.61
C ALA A 211 -15.28 -13.55 -1.46
N TYR A 212 -14.29 -14.44 -1.28
CA TYR A 212 -14.38 -15.53 -0.28
C TYR A 212 -14.20 -15.02 1.18
N TRP A 213 -13.72 -13.80 1.34
CA TRP A 213 -13.51 -13.16 2.65
C TRP A 213 -14.70 -12.29 3.10
N VAL A 214 -15.77 -12.24 2.31
CA VAL A 214 -17.03 -11.58 2.67
C VAL A 214 -18.06 -12.66 2.95
N ASP A 215 -18.42 -12.85 4.22
CA ASP A 215 -19.23 -13.99 4.68
C ASP A 215 -20.61 -14.04 4.00
N GLU A 216 -21.26 -12.89 3.84
CA GLU A 216 -22.59 -12.77 3.25
C GLU A 216 -22.57 -12.81 1.71
N MET A 217 -21.38 -12.80 1.07
CA MET A 217 -21.26 -12.78 -0.39
C MET A 217 -21.32 -14.21 -0.97
N PRO A 218 -22.38 -14.55 -1.75
CA PRO A 218 -22.41 -15.85 -2.41
C PRO A 218 -21.25 -16.01 -3.43
N ARG A 219 -20.66 -17.18 -3.49
CA ARG A 219 -19.50 -17.46 -4.37
C ARG A 219 -19.82 -17.37 -5.85
N ASP A 220 -21.08 -17.54 -6.20
CA ASP A 220 -21.60 -17.44 -7.57
C ASP A 220 -22.24 -16.08 -7.88
N PHE A 221 -22.29 -15.18 -6.89
CA PHE A 221 -22.86 -13.84 -7.12
C PHE A 221 -22.07 -13.07 -8.17
N ARG A 222 -22.83 -12.53 -9.14
CA ARG A 222 -22.28 -11.64 -10.18
C ARG A 222 -23.21 -10.47 -10.40
N ILE A 223 -22.63 -9.30 -10.62
CA ILE A 223 -23.35 -8.07 -10.94
C ILE A 223 -22.56 -7.26 -11.96
N ASP A 224 -23.26 -6.66 -12.92
CA ASP A 224 -22.64 -5.84 -13.95
C ASP A 224 -22.33 -4.43 -13.45
N TYR A 225 -21.27 -3.83 -14.02
CA TYR A 225 -20.92 -2.44 -13.86
C TYR A 225 -20.71 -1.78 -15.25
N PRO A 226 -21.25 -0.57 -15.49
CA PRO A 226 -22.07 0.23 -14.58
C PRO A 226 -23.48 -0.34 -14.41
N GLY A 227 -24.10 -0.03 -13.27
CA GLY A 227 -25.49 -0.42 -12.97
C GLY A 227 -26.25 0.73 -12.31
N SER A 228 -27.58 0.61 -12.23
CA SER A 228 -28.38 1.62 -11.53
C SER A 228 -28.20 1.52 -10.02
N THR A 229 -28.19 2.67 -9.34
CA THR A 229 -28.15 2.73 -7.87
C THR A 229 -29.28 1.91 -7.23
N GLN A 230 -30.46 1.89 -7.86
CA GLN A 230 -31.59 1.09 -7.36
C GLN A 230 -31.28 -0.41 -7.41
N LYS A 231 -30.64 -0.92 -8.49
CA LYS A 231 -30.21 -2.33 -8.62
C LYS A 231 -29.24 -2.67 -7.49
N TYR A 232 -28.18 -1.86 -7.30
CA TYR A 232 -27.20 -2.11 -6.24
C TYR A 232 -27.83 -2.11 -4.84
N ARG A 233 -28.66 -1.11 -4.51
CA ARG A 233 -29.37 -1.05 -3.23
C ARG A 233 -30.27 -2.26 -2.97
N SER A 234 -31.01 -2.72 -3.99
CA SER A 234 -31.87 -3.89 -3.83
C SER A 234 -31.06 -5.16 -3.57
N GLU A 235 -29.92 -5.33 -4.22
CA GLU A 235 -29.05 -6.48 -4.01
C GLU A 235 -28.33 -6.43 -2.66
N ILE A 236 -27.84 -5.27 -2.20
CA ILE A 236 -27.28 -5.06 -0.86
C ILE A 236 -28.28 -5.54 0.19
N LYS A 237 -29.52 -5.04 0.11
CA LYS A 237 -30.59 -5.46 1.04
C LYS A 237 -30.92 -6.94 0.95
N ARG A 238 -30.94 -7.52 -0.27
CA ARG A 238 -31.22 -8.95 -0.47
C ARG A 238 -30.14 -9.85 0.17
N LEU A 239 -28.88 -9.40 0.14
CA LEU A 239 -27.73 -10.12 0.68
C LEU A 239 -27.47 -9.83 2.17
N GLY A 240 -28.16 -8.86 2.77
CA GLY A 240 -27.92 -8.48 4.18
C GLY A 240 -26.59 -7.76 4.41
N LEU A 241 -26.13 -7.02 3.41
CA LEU A 241 -24.87 -6.25 3.42
C LEU A 241 -25.07 -4.75 3.78
N ASP A 242 -26.21 -4.42 4.44
CA ASP A 242 -26.56 -3.05 4.87
C ASP A 242 -25.74 -2.61 6.09
#